data_cac128b28ce37ac8158fd50227cd0159
#
_entry.id   cac128b28ce37ac8158fd50227cd0159
#
_cell.length_a   1.000
_cell.length_b   1.000
_cell.length_c   1.000
_cell.angle_alpha   90.00
_cell.angle_beta   90.00
_cell.angle_gamma   90.00
#
_symmetry.space_group_name_H-M   'P 1'
#
loop_
_entity.id
_entity.type
_entity.pdbx_description
1 polymer ?
#
loop_
_entity_poly.entity_id
_entity_poly.type
_entity_poly.pdbx_seq_one_letter_code
_entity_poly.pdbx_strand_id
1 'polypeptide(L)'
;NNIPLLQPVKLNDTEFVEKIQSLNPDIIVVVAFRKLPKSVWSIPKHGTFNVHASLLPQYRGAAPMNHAIINGETKTGITTFLLDDNIDTGSIIMQKEVEILHTDTLEDLHDKMMVVGADLAVETIDRLTAGDFTAINQETIIGSDTELQPAPKISKEFCEIDWNNNTVDIYNKIRGLSPIPAAFTNIKTANGNVLSIKIFKTSNEIAKEAKGNHSEKLSNNKKNMGNTNKD
;
A
#
# COMPACT_ATOMS: atom_id res chain seq x y z
N ASN A 1 5.11 -29.86 0.00
CA ASN A 1 6.55 -29.59 0.08
C ASN A 1 6.97 -29.73 1.54
N ASN A 2 7.98 -30.57 1.82
CA ASN A 2 8.54 -30.74 3.16
C ASN A 2 9.55 -29.62 3.48
N ILE A 3 9.05 -28.38 3.59
CA ILE A 3 9.87 -27.22 3.99
C ILE A 3 9.75 -27.06 5.50
N PRO A 4 10.87 -27.05 6.26
CA PRO A 4 10.83 -26.80 7.70
C PRO A 4 10.20 -25.45 8.02
N LEU A 5 9.28 -25.42 8.99
CA LEU A 5 8.62 -24.20 9.46
C LEU A 5 9.15 -23.81 10.83
N LEU A 6 9.59 -22.57 10.98
CA LEU A 6 10.01 -21.97 12.25
C LEU A 6 9.12 -20.77 12.58
N GLN A 7 8.55 -20.74 13.77
CA GLN A 7 7.65 -19.68 14.23
C GLN A 7 8.09 -19.11 15.60
N PRO A 8 9.25 -18.44 15.68
CA PRO A 8 9.74 -17.91 16.94
C PRO A 8 8.87 -16.74 17.43
N VAL A 9 8.66 -16.67 18.73
CA VAL A 9 8.02 -15.52 19.38
C VAL A 9 8.93 -14.30 19.28
N LYS A 10 10.22 -14.49 19.55
CA LYS A 10 11.26 -13.45 19.47
C LYS A 10 12.30 -13.83 18.40
N LEU A 11 12.53 -12.93 17.45
CA LEU A 11 13.49 -13.15 16.36
C LEU A 11 14.95 -13.07 16.78
N ASN A 12 15.23 -12.51 17.95
CA ASN A 12 16.57 -12.44 18.54
C ASN A 12 16.83 -13.52 19.61
N ASP A 13 15.95 -14.52 19.72
CA ASP A 13 16.15 -15.68 20.58
C ASP A 13 17.36 -16.47 20.12
N THR A 14 18.24 -16.85 21.06
CA THR A 14 19.49 -17.56 20.78
C THR A 14 19.23 -18.88 20.05
N GLU A 15 18.25 -19.65 20.52
CA GLU A 15 17.90 -20.94 19.89
C GLU A 15 17.46 -20.75 18.43
N PHE A 16 16.67 -19.71 18.16
CA PHE A 16 16.24 -19.39 16.80
C PHE A 16 17.40 -18.97 15.92
N VAL A 17 18.29 -18.11 16.41
CA VAL A 17 19.48 -17.64 15.68
C VAL A 17 20.40 -18.83 15.36
N GLU A 18 20.71 -19.70 16.35
CA GLU A 18 21.51 -20.89 16.18
C GLU A 18 20.88 -21.86 15.16
N LYS A 19 19.54 -21.98 15.19
CA LYS A 19 18.82 -22.80 14.22
C LYS A 19 18.98 -22.27 12.80
N ILE A 20 18.84 -20.95 12.58
CA ILE A 20 19.08 -20.33 11.26
C ILE A 20 20.53 -20.54 10.83
N GLN A 21 21.49 -20.32 11.73
CA GLN A 21 22.91 -20.57 11.45
C GLN A 21 23.18 -22.02 11.04
N SER A 22 22.57 -23.01 11.73
CA SER A 22 22.74 -24.44 11.43
C SER A 22 22.19 -24.82 10.05
N LEU A 23 21.25 -24.05 9.49
CA LEU A 23 20.76 -24.24 8.12
C LEU A 23 21.74 -23.73 7.06
N ASN A 24 22.73 -22.93 7.47
CA ASN A 24 23.76 -22.33 6.61
C ASN A 24 23.16 -21.74 5.32
N PRO A 25 22.23 -20.80 5.42
CA PRO A 25 21.54 -20.24 4.24
C PRO A 25 22.52 -19.44 3.38
N ASP A 26 22.48 -19.62 2.07
CA ASP A 26 23.24 -18.79 1.14
C ASP A 26 22.60 -17.40 0.97
N ILE A 27 21.27 -17.35 1.04
CA ILE A 27 20.46 -16.13 0.94
C ILE A 27 19.27 -16.25 1.89
N ILE A 28 18.83 -15.12 2.48
CA ILE A 28 17.54 -15.00 3.15
C ILE A 28 16.67 -14.02 2.36
N VAL A 29 15.44 -14.44 2.03
CA VAL A 29 14.43 -13.59 1.39
C VAL A 29 13.41 -13.19 2.42
N VAL A 30 13.13 -11.89 2.52
CA VAL A 30 12.12 -11.32 3.43
C VAL A 30 10.95 -10.81 2.60
N VAL A 31 9.74 -11.19 2.99
CA VAL A 31 8.51 -10.72 2.36
C VAL A 31 7.49 -10.41 3.45
N ALA A 32 7.00 -9.17 3.51
CA ALA A 32 5.94 -8.73 4.42
C ALA A 32 6.15 -9.21 5.89
N PHE A 33 7.36 -9.02 6.43
CA PHE A 33 7.74 -9.55 7.72
C PHE A 33 8.10 -8.47 8.73
N ARG A 34 8.20 -8.86 9.99
CA ARG A 34 8.70 -8.01 11.09
C ARG A 34 10.16 -7.65 10.84
N LYS A 35 10.62 -6.49 11.37
CA LYS A 35 12.05 -6.12 11.30
C LYS A 35 12.92 -7.27 11.82
N LEU A 36 13.77 -7.83 10.95
CA LEU A 36 14.73 -8.84 11.33
C LEU A 36 15.89 -8.21 12.14
N PRO A 37 16.32 -8.82 13.24
CA PRO A 37 17.50 -8.38 13.95
C PRO A 37 18.77 -8.68 13.14
N LYS A 38 19.83 -7.89 13.36
CA LYS A 38 21.12 -8.03 12.71
C LYS A 38 21.70 -9.44 12.86
N SER A 39 21.53 -10.05 14.05
CA SER A 39 21.96 -11.42 14.34
C SER A 39 21.36 -12.48 13.39
N VAL A 40 20.28 -12.17 12.68
CA VAL A 40 19.65 -13.05 11.70
C VAL A 40 19.98 -12.64 10.28
N TRP A 41 19.75 -11.36 9.92
CA TRP A 41 19.90 -10.94 8.52
C TRP A 41 21.36 -10.87 8.05
N SER A 42 22.33 -10.87 8.95
CA SER A 42 23.76 -10.90 8.59
C SER A 42 24.34 -12.31 8.43
N ILE A 43 23.53 -13.37 8.61
CA ILE A 43 24.01 -14.76 8.53
C ILE A 43 24.37 -15.18 7.09
N PRO A 44 23.54 -14.90 6.06
CA PRO A 44 23.76 -15.45 4.74
C PRO A 44 24.99 -14.88 4.05
N LYS A 45 25.69 -15.72 3.30
CA LYS A 45 26.89 -15.36 2.51
C LYS A 45 26.60 -14.31 1.45
N HIS A 46 25.46 -14.42 0.73
CA HIS A 46 25.06 -13.50 -0.32
C HIS A 46 24.11 -12.41 0.19
N GLY A 47 23.91 -12.33 1.52
CA GLY A 47 23.09 -11.31 2.16
C GLY A 47 21.61 -11.68 2.29
N THR A 48 20.90 -10.77 2.92
CA THR A 48 19.44 -10.84 3.10
C THR A 48 18.83 -9.71 2.32
N PHE A 49 17.81 -9.99 1.51
CA PHE A 49 17.07 -8.96 0.80
C PHE A 49 15.58 -9.01 1.11
N ASN A 50 14.93 -7.85 1.01
CA ASN A 50 13.48 -7.72 1.15
C ASN A 50 12.85 -7.50 -0.23
N VAL A 51 11.64 -8.06 -0.41
CA VAL A 51 10.74 -7.76 -1.53
C VAL A 51 9.71 -6.77 -1.02
N HIS A 52 9.86 -5.51 -1.40
CA HIS A 52 9.04 -4.40 -0.94
C HIS A 52 8.06 -3.93 -2.01
N ALA A 53 6.82 -3.71 -1.61
CA ALA A 53 5.72 -3.46 -2.53
C ALA A 53 5.59 -1.96 -2.90
N SER A 54 6.70 -1.30 -3.24
CA SER A 54 6.74 0.04 -3.83
C SER A 54 7.97 0.23 -4.70
N LEU A 55 8.03 1.34 -5.42
CA LEU A 55 9.24 1.86 -6.06
C LEU A 55 10.02 2.70 -5.05
N LEU A 56 10.90 2.06 -4.27
CA LEU A 56 11.75 2.78 -3.33
C LEU A 56 12.63 3.83 -4.04
N PRO A 57 12.86 4.98 -3.43
CA PRO A 57 12.66 5.35 -2.02
C PRO A 57 11.25 5.79 -1.65
N GLN A 58 10.28 5.81 -2.57
CA GLN A 58 8.90 6.17 -2.29
C GLN A 58 8.18 5.06 -1.51
N TYR A 59 7.29 5.45 -0.61
CA TYR A 59 6.43 4.52 0.14
C TYR A 59 7.19 3.52 1.00
N ARG A 60 8.29 3.97 1.66
CA ARG A 60 8.92 3.21 2.75
C ARG A 60 7.90 3.01 3.87
N GLY A 61 7.79 1.79 4.43
CA GLY A 61 6.91 1.51 5.56
C GLY A 61 6.01 0.30 5.40
N ALA A 62 4.97 0.24 6.23
CA ALA A 62 4.19 -0.99 6.46
C ALA A 62 3.04 -1.23 5.48
N ALA A 63 2.58 -0.19 4.73
CA ALA A 63 1.38 -0.29 3.88
C ALA A 63 1.56 0.40 2.51
N PRO A 64 2.64 0.08 1.74
CA PRO A 64 2.97 0.80 0.51
C PRO A 64 1.87 0.73 -0.55
N MET A 65 1.26 -0.42 -0.80
CA MET A 65 0.18 -0.58 -1.78
C MET A 65 -1.06 0.25 -1.43
N ASN A 66 -1.45 0.25 -0.14
CA ASN A 66 -2.57 1.06 0.32
C ASN A 66 -2.34 2.55 0.03
N HIS A 67 -1.20 3.07 0.46
CA HIS A 67 -0.89 4.48 0.32
C HIS A 67 -0.72 4.91 -1.14
N ALA A 68 -0.14 4.07 -1.99
CA ALA A 68 -0.06 4.35 -3.43
C ALA A 68 -1.47 4.54 -4.05
N ILE A 69 -2.41 3.65 -3.75
CA ILE A 69 -3.80 3.76 -4.24
C ILE A 69 -4.50 4.98 -3.63
N ILE A 70 -4.39 5.18 -2.31
CA ILE A 70 -5.06 6.28 -1.59
C ILE A 70 -4.57 7.64 -2.09
N ASN A 71 -3.28 7.77 -2.40
CA ASN A 71 -2.69 8.98 -2.95
C ASN A 71 -3.00 9.18 -4.44
N GLY A 72 -3.71 8.24 -5.08
CA GLY A 72 -4.12 8.36 -6.48
C GLY A 72 -3.02 8.10 -7.48
N GLU A 73 -1.98 7.36 -7.10
CA GLU A 73 -0.93 6.96 -8.02
C GLU A 73 -1.48 6.12 -9.17
N THR A 74 -0.93 6.32 -10.36
CA THR A 74 -1.28 5.53 -11.56
C THR A 74 -0.29 4.40 -11.80
N LYS A 75 0.82 4.39 -11.07
CA LYS A 75 1.83 3.34 -11.08
C LYS A 75 2.48 3.20 -9.72
N THR A 76 2.90 2.00 -9.42
CA THR A 76 3.76 1.64 -8.30
C THR A 76 4.75 0.59 -8.76
N GLY A 77 5.26 -0.24 -7.89
CA GLY A 77 6.11 -1.35 -8.30
C GLY A 77 6.61 -2.16 -7.14
N ILE A 78 7.58 -2.99 -7.43
CA ILE A 78 8.25 -3.83 -6.46
C ILE A 78 9.73 -3.51 -6.49
N THR A 79 10.31 -3.41 -5.32
CA THR A 79 11.75 -3.22 -5.13
C THR A 79 12.32 -4.40 -4.35
N THR A 80 13.38 -5.01 -4.85
CA THR A 80 14.25 -5.87 -4.04
C THR A 80 15.46 -5.05 -3.58
N PHE A 81 15.77 -5.12 -2.28
CA PHE A 81 16.87 -4.36 -1.70
C PHE A 81 17.55 -5.12 -0.57
N LEU A 82 18.86 -4.94 -0.39
CA LEU A 82 19.62 -5.54 0.72
C LEU A 82 19.20 -4.91 2.05
N LEU A 83 19.05 -5.72 3.09
CA LEU A 83 18.73 -5.20 4.41
C LEU A 83 19.93 -4.44 5.02
N ASP A 84 19.59 -3.37 5.75
CA ASP A 84 20.49 -2.65 6.63
C ASP A 84 19.89 -2.48 8.05
N ASP A 85 20.51 -1.63 8.86
CA ASP A 85 20.05 -1.42 10.25
C ASP A 85 18.75 -0.59 10.35
N ASN A 86 18.33 0.09 9.27
CA ASN A 86 17.13 0.93 9.24
C ASN A 86 15.95 0.22 8.55
N ILE A 87 14.80 0.90 8.44
CA ILE A 87 13.61 0.34 7.79
C ILE A 87 13.56 0.82 6.34
N ASP A 88 13.59 -0.15 5.41
CA ASP A 88 13.42 0.05 3.96
C ASP A 88 14.40 1.06 3.33
N THR A 89 15.61 1.20 3.91
CA THR A 89 16.65 2.14 3.44
C THR A 89 17.81 1.47 2.72
N GLY A 90 17.88 0.17 2.75
CA GLY A 90 18.98 -0.59 2.17
C GLY A 90 19.14 -0.41 0.65
N SER A 91 20.28 -0.80 0.13
CA SER A 91 20.63 -0.60 -1.28
C SER A 91 19.73 -1.42 -2.20
N ILE A 92 19.16 -0.77 -3.21
CA ILE A 92 18.27 -1.39 -4.21
C ILE A 92 19.09 -2.33 -5.10
N ILE A 93 18.56 -3.54 -5.30
CA ILE A 93 19.11 -4.52 -6.25
C ILE A 93 18.36 -4.42 -7.57
N MET A 94 17.03 -4.48 -7.52
CA MET A 94 16.16 -4.45 -8.69
C MET A 94 14.84 -3.76 -8.40
N GLN A 95 14.21 -3.22 -9.45
CA GLN A 95 12.86 -2.66 -9.40
C GLN A 95 12.06 -3.08 -10.62
N LYS A 96 10.75 -3.24 -10.44
CA LYS A 96 9.81 -3.47 -11.54
C LYS A 96 8.54 -2.67 -11.32
N GLU A 97 8.15 -1.87 -12.33
CA GLU A 97 6.92 -1.06 -12.29
C GLU A 97 5.68 -1.94 -12.46
N VAL A 98 4.59 -1.53 -11.82
CA VAL A 98 3.25 -2.13 -11.91
C VAL A 98 2.25 -1.00 -12.07
N GLU A 99 1.39 -1.08 -13.08
CA GLU A 99 0.33 -0.11 -13.32
C GLU A 99 -0.80 -0.25 -12.30
N ILE A 100 -1.33 0.90 -11.84
CA ILE A 100 -2.53 0.99 -11.02
C ILE A 100 -3.65 1.56 -11.87
N LEU A 101 -4.64 0.76 -12.22
CA LEU A 101 -5.82 1.23 -12.92
C LEU A 101 -6.71 2.04 -11.97
N HIS A 102 -7.47 3.00 -12.52
CA HIS A 102 -8.38 3.82 -11.71
C HIS A 102 -9.46 3.00 -10.98
N THR A 103 -9.73 1.78 -11.45
CA THR A 103 -10.71 0.84 -10.86
C THR A 103 -10.07 -0.16 -9.90
N ASP A 104 -8.74 -0.27 -9.87
CA ASP A 104 -8.07 -1.24 -9.01
C ASP A 104 -8.35 -0.96 -7.54
N THR A 105 -8.74 -2.00 -6.83
CA THR A 105 -8.74 -2.06 -5.37
C THR A 105 -7.38 -2.48 -4.85
N LEU A 106 -7.21 -2.48 -3.53
CA LEU A 106 -6.02 -3.07 -2.90
C LEU A 106 -5.84 -4.55 -3.28
N GLU A 107 -6.93 -5.32 -3.36
CA GLU A 107 -6.88 -6.73 -3.73
C GLU A 107 -6.40 -6.91 -5.17
N ASP A 108 -6.95 -6.12 -6.13
CA ASP A 108 -6.54 -6.18 -7.53
C ASP A 108 -5.05 -5.86 -7.69
N LEU A 109 -4.56 -4.82 -6.99
CA LEU A 109 -3.15 -4.45 -7.02
C LEU A 109 -2.28 -5.52 -6.36
N HIS A 110 -2.70 -6.07 -5.21
CA HIS A 110 -2.00 -7.15 -4.52
C HIS A 110 -1.79 -8.36 -5.44
N ASP A 111 -2.84 -8.79 -6.14
CA ASP A 111 -2.78 -9.95 -7.02
C ASP A 111 -1.81 -9.74 -8.19
N LYS A 112 -1.81 -8.54 -8.79
CA LYS A 112 -0.82 -8.17 -9.81
C LYS A 112 0.60 -8.23 -9.24
N MET A 113 0.81 -7.62 -8.07
CA MET A 113 2.13 -7.50 -7.46
C MET A 113 2.66 -8.84 -6.93
N MET A 114 1.80 -9.75 -6.51
CA MET A 114 2.19 -11.07 -6.06
C MET A 114 2.94 -11.85 -7.16
N VAL A 115 2.42 -11.83 -8.38
CA VAL A 115 3.06 -12.51 -9.53
C VAL A 115 4.38 -11.84 -9.88
N VAL A 116 4.36 -10.52 -10.07
CA VAL A 116 5.56 -9.75 -10.41
C VAL A 116 6.64 -9.85 -9.34
N GLY A 117 6.24 -9.88 -8.06
CA GLY A 117 7.15 -10.00 -6.92
C GLY A 117 7.81 -11.37 -6.82
N ALA A 118 7.08 -12.44 -7.13
CA ALA A 118 7.64 -13.79 -7.15
C ALA A 118 8.73 -13.92 -8.24
N ASP A 119 8.43 -13.45 -9.45
CA ASP A 119 9.40 -13.47 -10.56
C ASP A 119 10.64 -12.63 -10.24
N LEU A 120 10.43 -11.41 -9.70
CA LEU A 120 11.53 -10.51 -9.35
C LEU A 120 12.39 -11.08 -8.21
N ALA A 121 11.79 -11.79 -7.25
CA ALA A 121 12.53 -12.45 -6.17
C ALA A 121 13.45 -13.54 -6.70
N VAL A 122 12.99 -14.36 -7.64
CA VAL A 122 13.80 -15.41 -8.28
C VAL A 122 14.95 -14.78 -9.08
N GLU A 123 14.66 -13.77 -9.91
CA GLU A 123 15.69 -13.05 -10.67
C GLU A 123 16.73 -12.41 -9.74
N THR A 124 16.30 -11.88 -8.58
CA THR A 124 17.20 -11.30 -7.59
C THR A 124 18.14 -12.36 -6.98
N ILE A 125 17.62 -13.56 -6.69
CA ILE A 125 18.42 -14.68 -6.19
C ILE A 125 19.50 -15.07 -7.20
N ASP A 126 19.12 -15.19 -8.49
CA ASP A 126 20.04 -15.57 -9.55
C ASP A 126 21.17 -14.55 -9.69
N ARG A 127 20.85 -13.24 -9.67
CA ARG A 127 21.85 -12.17 -9.76
C ARG A 127 22.78 -12.13 -8.54
N LEU A 128 22.23 -12.28 -7.33
CA LEU A 128 23.01 -12.29 -6.10
C LEU A 128 23.99 -13.48 -6.07
N THR A 129 23.54 -14.66 -6.48
CA THR A 129 24.40 -15.87 -6.51
C THR A 129 25.47 -15.80 -7.58
N ALA A 130 25.15 -15.20 -8.74
CA ALA A 130 26.12 -14.99 -9.81
C ALA A 130 27.11 -13.84 -9.51
N GLY A 131 26.83 -12.97 -8.54
CA GLY A 131 27.57 -11.74 -8.31
C GLY A 131 27.38 -10.68 -9.42
N ASP A 132 26.30 -10.81 -10.22
CA ASP A 132 25.98 -9.95 -11.35
C ASP A 132 24.89 -8.94 -10.94
N PHE A 133 25.24 -8.00 -10.08
CA PHE A 133 24.35 -6.91 -9.69
C PHE A 133 25.13 -5.68 -9.25
N THR A 134 24.52 -4.52 -9.40
CA THR A 134 25.01 -3.27 -8.83
C THR A 134 23.98 -2.75 -7.84
N ALA A 135 24.33 -2.73 -6.56
CA ALA A 135 23.45 -2.19 -5.54
C ALA A 135 23.44 -0.66 -5.61
N ILE A 136 22.26 -0.06 -5.69
CA ILE A 136 22.05 1.37 -5.78
C ILE A 136 21.68 1.92 -4.40
N ASN A 137 22.50 2.82 -3.87
CA ASN A 137 22.16 3.52 -2.63
C ASN A 137 20.95 4.42 -2.87
N GLN A 138 19.89 4.27 -2.07
CA GLN A 138 18.67 5.04 -2.23
C GLN A 138 18.87 6.54 -2.11
N GLU A 139 19.79 7.00 -1.26
CA GLU A 139 20.11 8.43 -1.09
C GLU A 139 20.69 9.07 -2.36
N THR A 140 21.31 8.29 -3.24
CA THR A 140 21.88 8.81 -4.50
C THR A 140 20.85 9.07 -5.58
N ILE A 141 19.65 8.51 -5.44
CA ILE A 141 18.55 8.67 -6.40
C ILE A 141 17.45 9.61 -5.90
N ILE A 142 17.55 10.08 -4.65
CA ILE A 142 16.66 11.11 -4.11
C ILE A 142 17.14 12.47 -4.64
N GLY A 143 16.35 13.10 -5.50
CA GLY A 143 16.62 14.46 -5.96
C GLY A 143 16.44 15.49 -4.83
N SER A 144 17.11 16.65 -4.93
CA SER A 144 17.02 17.72 -3.92
C SER A 144 15.58 18.19 -3.66
N ASP A 145 14.72 18.09 -4.66
CA ASP A 145 13.35 18.58 -4.61
C ASP A 145 12.32 17.41 -4.56
N THR A 146 12.79 16.17 -4.34
CA THR A 146 11.93 14.99 -4.27
C THR A 146 11.28 14.88 -2.89
N GLU A 147 9.97 15.08 -2.81
CA GLU A 147 9.20 14.77 -1.62
C GLU A 147 8.95 13.25 -1.53
N LEU A 148 9.44 12.65 -0.45
CA LEU A 148 9.23 11.23 -0.20
C LEU A 148 7.88 11.01 0.49
N GLN A 149 7.06 10.16 -0.12
CA GLN A 149 5.79 9.73 0.46
C GLN A 149 6.00 8.53 1.38
N PRO A 150 5.69 8.64 2.68
CA PRO A 150 5.77 7.51 3.60
C PRO A 150 4.55 6.58 3.46
N ALA A 151 4.72 5.33 3.89
CA ALA A 151 3.65 4.34 3.93
C ALA A 151 3.44 3.79 5.35
N PRO A 152 2.97 4.60 6.30
CA PRO A 152 2.77 4.17 7.68
C PRO A 152 1.72 3.06 7.77
N LYS A 153 1.75 2.34 8.90
CA LYS A 153 0.75 1.32 9.19
C LYS A 153 -0.66 1.92 9.21
N ILE A 154 -1.60 1.27 8.54
CA ILE A 154 -3.02 1.65 8.56
C ILE A 154 -3.59 1.37 9.95
N SER A 155 -4.07 2.41 10.62
CA SER A 155 -4.81 2.31 11.89
C SER A 155 -6.31 2.19 11.65
N LYS A 156 -7.06 1.83 12.68
CA LYS A 156 -8.53 1.80 12.59
C LYS A 156 -9.10 3.20 12.33
N GLU A 157 -8.56 4.20 13.00
CA GLU A 157 -8.99 5.60 12.89
C GLU A 157 -8.74 6.12 11.45
N PHE A 158 -7.61 5.74 10.86
CA PHE A 158 -7.31 6.07 9.47
C PHE A 158 -8.37 5.52 8.49
N CYS A 159 -9.01 4.38 8.82
CA CYS A 159 -10.03 3.78 7.95
C CYS A 159 -11.39 4.52 8.00
N GLU A 160 -11.62 5.43 8.94
CA GLU A 160 -12.85 6.21 8.98
C GLU A 160 -12.89 7.23 7.83
N ILE A 161 -14.02 7.28 7.13
CA ILE A 161 -14.21 8.18 6.00
C ILE A 161 -14.54 9.58 6.53
N ASP A 162 -13.72 10.56 6.14
CA ASP A 162 -14.07 11.97 6.29
C ASP A 162 -14.82 12.44 5.02
N TRP A 163 -16.11 12.63 5.17
CA TRP A 163 -16.99 13.06 4.08
C TRP A 163 -16.80 14.52 3.64
N ASN A 164 -15.96 15.30 4.33
CA ASN A 164 -15.60 16.66 3.92
C ASN A 164 -14.50 16.67 2.85
N ASN A 165 -13.80 15.56 2.65
CA ASN A 165 -12.81 15.42 1.59
C ASN A 165 -13.47 15.44 0.20
N ASN A 166 -12.68 15.72 -0.83
CA ASN A 166 -13.19 15.65 -2.20
C ASN A 166 -13.54 14.21 -2.62
N THR A 167 -14.38 14.09 -3.64
CA THR A 167 -14.91 12.79 -4.10
C THR A 167 -13.81 11.84 -4.54
N VAL A 168 -12.72 12.33 -5.14
CA VAL A 168 -11.61 11.50 -5.64
C VAL A 168 -10.84 10.90 -4.47
N ASP A 169 -10.56 11.69 -3.42
CA ASP A 169 -9.84 11.21 -2.24
C ASP A 169 -10.66 10.16 -1.48
N ILE A 170 -11.98 10.38 -1.33
CA ILE A 170 -12.88 9.40 -0.72
C ILE A 170 -12.91 8.11 -1.55
N TYR A 171 -13.02 8.22 -2.87
CA TYR A 171 -12.99 7.07 -3.77
C TYR A 171 -11.70 6.28 -3.65
N ASN A 172 -10.55 6.97 -3.72
CA ASN A 172 -9.24 6.35 -3.59
C ASN A 172 -9.04 5.70 -2.22
N LYS A 173 -9.49 6.35 -1.15
CA LYS A 173 -9.45 5.80 0.21
C LYS A 173 -10.24 4.49 0.31
N ILE A 174 -11.46 4.45 -0.23
CA ILE A 174 -12.29 3.25 -0.20
C ILE A 174 -11.63 2.11 -0.97
N ARG A 175 -11.21 2.33 -2.21
CA ARG A 175 -10.58 1.29 -3.02
C ARG A 175 -9.21 0.86 -2.49
N GLY A 176 -8.41 1.79 -1.94
CA GLY A 176 -7.09 1.51 -1.36
C GLY A 176 -7.14 0.80 0.00
N LEU A 177 -8.32 0.70 0.62
CA LEU A 177 -8.56 -0.06 1.84
C LEU A 177 -9.39 -1.34 1.60
N SER A 178 -9.88 -1.57 0.39
CA SER A 178 -10.77 -2.69 0.06
C SER A 178 -9.99 -3.93 -0.43
N PRO A 179 -10.34 -5.12 0.06
CA PRO A 179 -11.42 -5.43 1.00
C PRO A 179 -11.01 -5.32 2.48
N ILE A 180 -9.72 -5.31 2.81
CA ILE A 180 -9.20 -5.32 4.18
C ILE A 180 -8.13 -4.24 4.35
N PRO A 181 -8.27 -3.38 5.40
CA PRO A 181 -9.20 -3.44 6.54
C PRO A 181 -10.62 -2.93 6.23
N ALA A 182 -10.87 -2.37 5.07
CA ALA A 182 -12.04 -1.65 4.59
C ALA A 182 -12.22 -0.27 5.22
N ALA A 183 -12.61 0.70 4.39
CA ALA A 183 -13.06 2.00 4.87
C ALA A 183 -14.42 1.87 5.58
N PHE A 184 -14.69 2.70 6.56
CA PHE A 184 -15.97 2.70 7.27
C PHE A 184 -16.46 4.10 7.58
N THR A 185 -17.74 4.19 7.88
CA THR A 185 -18.39 5.41 8.41
C THR A 185 -19.31 5.06 9.56
N ASN A 186 -19.53 6.03 10.44
CA ASN A 186 -20.44 5.92 11.57
C ASN A 186 -21.71 6.73 11.29
N ILE A 187 -22.87 6.10 11.37
CA ILE A 187 -24.18 6.77 11.21
C ILE A 187 -24.96 6.71 12.55
N LYS A 188 -25.64 7.81 12.86
CA LYS A 188 -26.58 7.84 13.98
C LYS A 188 -27.96 7.42 13.49
N THR A 189 -28.54 6.44 14.15
CA THR A 189 -29.92 6.01 13.92
C THR A 189 -30.90 6.97 14.57
N ALA A 190 -32.16 6.90 14.19
CA ALA A 190 -33.25 7.69 14.80
C ALA A 190 -33.36 7.48 16.32
N ASN A 191 -32.97 6.31 16.80
CA ASN A 191 -32.97 5.98 18.25
C ASN A 191 -31.70 6.44 18.98
N GLY A 192 -30.80 7.20 18.33
CA GLY A 192 -29.56 7.70 18.90
C GLY A 192 -28.40 6.71 18.94
N ASN A 193 -28.58 5.47 18.50
CA ASN A 193 -27.51 4.46 18.42
C ASN A 193 -26.54 4.80 17.27
N VAL A 194 -25.26 4.46 17.44
CA VAL A 194 -24.25 4.58 16.39
C VAL A 194 -24.04 3.22 15.73
N LEU A 195 -24.17 3.17 14.41
CA LEU A 195 -23.86 2.00 13.59
C LEU A 195 -22.60 2.29 12.77
N SER A 196 -21.63 1.39 12.82
CA SER A 196 -20.45 1.44 11.97
C SER A 196 -20.68 0.59 10.72
N ILE A 197 -20.57 1.22 9.54
CA ILE A 197 -20.83 0.58 8.23
C ILE A 197 -19.52 0.55 7.46
N LYS A 198 -19.09 -0.64 7.03
CA LYS A 198 -17.94 -0.80 6.12
C LYS A 198 -18.39 -0.59 4.67
N ILE A 199 -17.55 0.13 3.91
CA ILE A 199 -17.79 0.43 2.50
C ILE A 199 -16.65 -0.19 1.69
N PHE A 200 -17.01 -1.12 0.81
CA PHE A 200 -16.05 -1.88 0.02
C PHE A 200 -15.91 -1.37 -1.42
N LYS A 201 -16.96 -0.73 -1.94
CA LYS A 201 -16.98 -0.26 -3.33
C LYS A 201 -17.88 0.94 -3.50
N THR A 202 -17.42 1.90 -4.32
CA THR A 202 -18.19 3.08 -4.71
C THR A 202 -18.01 3.34 -6.20
N SER A 203 -18.86 4.19 -6.78
CA SER A 203 -18.77 4.66 -8.16
C SER A 203 -18.78 6.19 -8.17
N ASN A 204 -18.02 6.77 -9.09
CA ASN A 204 -17.95 8.23 -9.28
C ASN A 204 -19.15 8.78 -10.08
N GLU A 205 -20.05 7.94 -10.60
CA GLU A 205 -21.10 8.33 -11.54
C GLU A 205 -22.25 9.07 -10.86
N ILE A 206 -22.56 8.77 -9.60
CA ILE A 206 -23.69 9.36 -8.86
C ILE A 206 -23.54 10.88 -8.67
N ALA A 207 -22.31 11.42 -8.62
CA ALA A 207 -22.09 12.86 -8.45
C ALA A 207 -22.49 13.68 -9.69
N LYS A 208 -22.58 13.10 -10.88
CA LYS A 208 -23.01 13.77 -12.11
C LYS A 208 -24.53 13.91 -12.18
N GLU A 209 -25.28 12.93 -11.73
CA GLU A 209 -26.75 12.96 -11.72
C GLU A 209 -27.31 13.90 -10.63
N ALA A 210 -26.68 13.96 -9.46
CA ALA A 210 -27.09 14.85 -8.39
C ALA A 210 -26.93 16.35 -8.75
N LYS A 211 -25.94 16.71 -9.56
CA LYS A 211 -25.75 18.09 -10.04
C LYS A 211 -26.76 18.49 -11.12
N GLY A 212 -27.27 17.54 -11.92
CA GLY A 212 -28.29 17.79 -12.94
C GLY A 212 -29.66 18.15 -12.34
N ASN A 213 -30.10 17.41 -11.32
CA ASN A 213 -31.41 17.59 -10.72
C ASN A 213 -31.56 18.84 -9.81
N HIS A 214 -30.46 19.40 -9.30
CA HIS A 214 -30.53 20.58 -8.44
C HIS A 214 -30.64 21.88 -9.24
N SER A 215 -30.08 21.92 -10.45
CA SER A 215 -30.17 23.12 -11.33
C SER A 215 -31.55 23.24 -12.01
N GLU A 216 -32.22 22.12 -12.31
CA GLU A 216 -33.58 22.18 -12.90
C GLU A 216 -34.66 22.57 -11.90
N LYS A 217 -34.56 22.17 -10.61
CA LYS A 217 -35.53 22.56 -9.59
C LYS A 217 -35.43 24.04 -9.23
N LEU A 218 -34.25 24.67 -9.33
CA LEU A 218 -34.07 26.08 -9.08
C LEU A 218 -34.54 26.95 -10.27
N SER A 219 -34.49 26.47 -11.51
CA SER A 219 -35.00 27.18 -12.68
C SER A 219 -36.52 27.14 -12.78
N ASN A 220 -37.17 26.08 -12.33
CA ASN A 220 -38.64 25.96 -12.34
C ASN A 220 -39.31 26.76 -11.22
N ASN A 221 -38.65 26.98 -10.07
CA ASN A 221 -39.19 27.86 -9.02
C ASN A 221 -39.08 29.36 -9.36
N LYS A 222 -38.17 29.78 -10.25
CA LYS A 222 -38.11 31.17 -10.71
C LYS A 222 -39.16 31.53 -11.78
N LYS A 223 -39.71 30.57 -12.50
CA LYS A 223 -40.78 30.80 -13.50
C LYS A 223 -42.16 30.92 -12.89
N ASN A 224 -42.40 30.43 -11.67
CA ASN A 224 -43.71 30.49 -11.00
C ASN A 224 -43.87 31.69 -10.06
N MET A 225 -42.86 32.52 -9.88
CA MET A 225 -42.99 33.79 -9.07
C MET A 225 -43.14 35.07 -9.89
N GLY A 226 -43.32 34.94 -11.21
CA GLY A 226 -43.34 36.11 -12.13
C GLY A 226 -44.73 36.52 -12.70
N ASN A 227 -45.84 35.99 -12.16
CA ASN A 227 -47.14 36.37 -12.72
C ASN A 227 -48.24 36.48 -11.64
N THR A 228 -48.12 37.45 -10.74
CA THR A 228 -49.27 38.01 -9.99
C THR A 228 -49.00 39.47 -9.73
N ASN A 229 -49.34 40.30 -10.71
CA ASN A 229 -49.77 41.69 -10.52
C ASN A 229 -50.25 42.28 -11.85
N LYS A 230 -51.56 42.27 -12.07
CA LYS A 230 -52.34 43.30 -12.73
C LYS A 230 -53.80 42.85 -12.76
N ASP A 231 -54.60 43.73 -12.19
CA ASP A 231 -56.00 44.05 -12.16
C ASP A 231 -56.66 43.81 -10.83
#